data_b93993225c46fe0e744cf63c2717b192
#
_entry.id   b93993225c46fe0e744cf63c2717b192
#
_cell.length_a   1.000
_cell.length_b   1.000
_cell.length_c   1.000
_cell.angle_alpha   90.00
_cell.angle_beta   90.00
_cell.angle_gamma   90.00
#
_symmetry.space_group_name_H-M   'P 1'
#
loop_
_entity.id
_entity.type
_entity.pdbx_description
1 polymer ?
#
loop_
_entity_poly.entity_id
_entity_poly.type
_entity_poly.pdbx_seq_one_letter_code
_entity_poly.pdbx_strand_id
1 'polypeptide(L)'
;AIREMERRYELFAGARVRHLKAYNKKVIPKDRLPHIVIVVDELADLMMTSPKEAEDYICRLAQMARATGIHLILATQRPSVNVVTGLIKANIPARVAFTLPSQADSRTIIDLSGAEKLLGKGDMLLLTSRYPKPIRLQGPWIDESRIVAFIQHVVRVFGEPQHIDIDSEDTGSWGEIAANLEDPLLEEAVSIILQTGIASASRLQRQLKIGFTRAARLVDTMEQLGMVGPQEASRPREILVDDDRAEEILRQAFNGGA
;
A
#
# COMPACT_ATOMS: atom_id res chain seq x y z
N ALA A 1 2.81 -4.07 -0.48
CA ALA A 1 1.74 -4.96 -0.94
C ALA A 1 1.44 -4.76 -2.43
N ILE A 2 1.24 -3.51 -2.90
CA ILE A 2 0.92 -3.24 -4.33
C ILE A 2 2.08 -3.64 -5.23
N ARG A 3 3.32 -3.28 -4.91
CA ARG A 3 4.51 -3.70 -5.68
C ARG A 3 4.61 -5.23 -5.78
N GLU A 4 4.38 -5.95 -4.68
CA GLU A 4 4.37 -7.41 -4.69
C GLU A 4 3.23 -7.98 -5.55
N MET A 5 2.07 -7.34 -5.54
CA MET A 5 0.96 -7.70 -6.43
C MET A 5 1.35 -7.54 -7.90
N GLU A 6 1.96 -6.42 -8.27
CA GLU A 6 2.43 -6.12 -9.63
C GLU A 6 3.52 -7.09 -10.06
N ARG A 7 4.54 -7.29 -9.24
CA ARG A 7 5.58 -8.31 -9.47
C ARG A 7 4.99 -9.70 -9.73
N ARG A 8 3.97 -10.10 -8.97
CA ARG A 8 3.30 -11.39 -9.20
C ARG A 8 2.56 -11.44 -10.53
N TYR A 9 1.95 -10.35 -10.95
CA TYR A 9 1.31 -10.29 -12.27
C TYR A 9 2.33 -10.42 -13.41
N GLU A 10 3.50 -9.83 -13.29
CA GLU A 10 4.59 -9.99 -14.28
C GLU A 10 5.07 -11.45 -14.35
N LEU A 11 5.28 -12.11 -13.21
CA LEU A 11 5.61 -13.53 -13.15
C LEU A 11 4.52 -14.40 -13.77
N PHE A 12 3.25 -14.07 -13.55
CA PHE A 12 2.13 -14.82 -14.13
C PHE A 12 2.06 -14.62 -15.65
N ALA A 13 2.32 -13.41 -16.13
CA ALA A 13 2.39 -13.12 -17.56
C ALA A 13 3.53 -13.91 -18.24
N GLY A 14 4.74 -13.89 -17.68
CA GLY A 14 5.88 -14.66 -18.16
C GLY A 14 5.60 -16.18 -18.18
N ALA A 15 4.93 -16.69 -17.13
CA ALA A 15 4.52 -18.09 -17.05
C ALA A 15 3.24 -18.42 -17.86
N ARG A 16 2.60 -17.44 -18.51
CA ARG A 16 1.31 -17.58 -19.23
C ARG A 16 0.22 -18.22 -18.37
N VAL A 17 0.04 -17.72 -17.16
CA VAL A 17 -1.01 -18.12 -16.21
C VAL A 17 -1.76 -16.89 -15.71
N ARG A 18 -2.92 -17.10 -15.05
CA ARG A 18 -3.77 -15.99 -14.61
C ARG A 18 -3.90 -15.83 -13.10
N HIS A 19 -3.39 -16.77 -12.32
CA HIS A 19 -3.54 -16.76 -10.86
C HIS A 19 -2.49 -17.63 -10.16
N LEU A 20 -2.27 -17.35 -8.88
CA LEU A 20 -1.27 -17.98 -8.01
C LEU A 20 -1.30 -19.53 -8.05
N LYS A 21 -2.48 -20.13 -7.94
CA LYS A 21 -2.60 -21.60 -7.95
C LYS A 21 -2.08 -22.23 -9.25
N ALA A 22 -2.33 -21.60 -10.40
CA ALA A 22 -1.84 -22.08 -11.69
C ALA A 22 -0.32 -21.85 -11.82
N TYR A 23 0.18 -20.72 -11.33
CA TYR A 23 1.61 -20.44 -11.26
C TYR A 23 2.35 -21.49 -10.43
N ASN A 24 1.92 -21.72 -9.19
CA ASN A 24 2.53 -22.67 -8.27
C ASN A 24 2.50 -24.13 -8.75
N LYS A 25 1.63 -24.46 -9.72
CA LYS A 25 1.64 -25.78 -10.38
C LYS A 25 2.69 -25.89 -11.49
N LYS A 26 3.11 -24.78 -12.07
CA LYS A 26 4.08 -24.77 -13.19
C LYS A 26 5.53 -24.66 -12.71
N VAL A 27 5.76 -23.99 -11.60
CA VAL A 27 7.11 -23.76 -11.08
C VAL A 27 7.55 -24.87 -10.14
N ILE A 28 8.87 -24.99 -9.96
CA ILE A 28 9.45 -25.93 -8.99
C ILE A 28 9.13 -25.50 -7.56
N PRO A 29 9.15 -26.41 -6.58
CA PRO A 29 8.74 -26.10 -5.21
C PRO A 29 9.39 -24.89 -4.56
N LYS A 30 10.68 -24.64 -4.84
CA LYS A 30 11.41 -23.50 -4.28
C LYS A 30 10.95 -22.13 -4.82
N ASP A 31 10.35 -22.08 -6.01
CA ASP A 31 9.91 -20.86 -6.67
C ASP A 31 8.42 -20.60 -6.46
N ARG A 32 7.74 -21.45 -5.66
CA ARG A 32 6.34 -21.26 -5.33
C ARG A 32 6.14 -20.03 -4.45
N LEU A 33 5.14 -19.24 -4.80
CA LEU A 33 4.76 -18.07 -4.04
C LEU A 33 3.73 -18.42 -2.97
N PRO A 34 3.87 -17.92 -1.74
CA PRO A 34 2.89 -18.11 -0.68
C PRO A 34 1.66 -17.21 -0.89
N HIS A 35 0.57 -17.53 -0.21
CA HIS A 35 -0.49 -16.56 0.05
C HIS A 35 0.01 -15.50 1.03
N ILE A 36 -0.40 -14.25 0.84
CA ILE A 36 -0.14 -13.14 1.75
C ILE A 36 -1.48 -12.72 2.37
N VAL A 37 -1.52 -12.59 3.67
CA VAL A 37 -2.66 -12.03 4.40
C VAL A 37 -2.21 -10.73 5.05
N ILE A 38 -2.86 -9.64 4.71
CA ILE A 38 -2.62 -8.32 5.27
C ILE A 38 -3.75 -8.05 6.27
N VAL A 39 -3.38 -7.84 7.52
CA VAL A 39 -4.32 -7.53 8.60
C VAL A 39 -4.13 -6.08 9.00
N VAL A 40 -5.21 -5.30 8.91
CA VAL A 40 -5.27 -3.93 9.44
C VAL A 40 -6.18 -3.99 10.67
N ASP A 41 -5.59 -3.81 11.84
CA ASP A 41 -6.30 -3.93 13.13
C ASP A 41 -7.24 -2.76 13.39
N GLU A 42 -6.81 -1.53 13.06
CA GLU A 42 -7.65 -0.34 13.15
C GLU A 42 -7.57 0.49 11.85
N LEU A 43 -8.56 0.31 10.99
CA LEU A 43 -8.65 1.04 9.73
C LEU A 43 -8.79 2.55 9.92
N ALA A 44 -9.43 2.97 11.02
CA ALA A 44 -9.66 4.39 11.29
C ALA A 44 -8.33 5.17 11.39
N ASP A 45 -7.26 4.56 11.91
CA ASP A 45 -5.97 5.24 12.06
C ASP A 45 -5.35 5.56 10.69
N LEU A 46 -5.46 4.64 9.72
CA LEU A 46 -5.04 4.89 8.34
C LEU A 46 -5.90 5.97 7.67
N MET A 47 -7.22 5.89 7.86
CA MET A 47 -8.18 6.84 7.27
C MET A 47 -8.11 8.23 7.91
N MET A 48 -7.55 8.37 9.11
CA MET A 48 -7.32 9.68 9.75
C MET A 48 -5.99 10.31 9.31
N THR A 49 -5.00 9.51 8.99
CA THR A 49 -3.65 9.98 8.60
C THR A 49 -3.58 10.34 7.12
N SER A 50 -4.01 9.44 6.25
CA SER A 50 -3.93 9.60 4.79
C SER A 50 -5.18 9.01 4.11
N PRO A 51 -6.37 9.62 4.28
CA PRO A 51 -7.65 9.02 3.89
C PRO A 51 -7.73 8.64 2.41
N LYS A 52 -7.31 9.54 1.54
CA LYS A 52 -7.39 9.33 0.09
C LYS A 52 -6.46 8.22 -0.39
N GLU A 53 -5.20 8.23 0.07
CA GLU A 53 -4.22 7.22 -0.31
C GLU A 53 -4.58 5.84 0.24
N ALA A 54 -5.00 5.78 1.51
CA ALA A 54 -5.44 4.54 2.14
C ALA A 54 -6.64 3.93 1.41
N GLU A 55 -7.66 4.74 1.07
CA GLU A 55 -8.82 4.28 0.32
C GLU A 55 -8.42 3.76 -1.08
N ASP A 56 -7.60 4.52 -1.82
CA ASP A 56 -7.15 4.13 -3.17
C ASP A 56 -6.36 2.81 -3.14
N TYR A 57 -5.42 2.66 -2.20
CA TYR A 57 -4.62 1.43 -2.08
C TYR A 57 -5.45 0.23 -1.64
N ILE A 58 -6.37 0.40 -0.70
CA ILE A 58 -7.27 -0.66 -0.26
C ILE A 58 -8.17 -1.10 -1.42
N CYS A 59 -8.78 -0.15 -2.14
CA CYS A 59 -9.64 -0.45 -3.28
C CYS A 59 -8.85 -1.18 -4.40
N ARG A 60 -7.65 -0.72 -4.73
CA ARG A 60 -6.80 -1.34 -5.74
C ARG A 60 -6.43 -2.78 -5.36
N LEU A 61 -6.02 -3.01 -4.13
CA LEU A 61 -5.74 -4.36 -3.62
C LEU A 61 -7.00 -5.23 -3.63
N ALA A 62 -8.14 -4.73 -3.15
CA ALA A 62 -9.39 -5.49 -3.12
C ALA A 62 -9.87 -5.92 -4.51
N GLN A 63 -9.67 -5.07 -5.53
CA GLN A 63 -10.04 -5.35 -6.92
C GLN A 63 -9.10 -6.35 -7.61
N MET A 64 -7.80 -6.21 -7.38
CA MET A 64 -6.80 -6.89 -8.22
C MET A 64 -6.04 -8.01 -7.49
N ALA A 65 -5.85 -7.93 -6.18
CA ALA A 65 -4.92 -8.81 -5.48
C ALA A 65 -5.40 -10.25 -5.30
N ARG A 66 -6.69 -10.54 -5.51
CA ARG A 66 -7.25 -11.90 -5.36
C ARG A 66 -6.53 -12.94 -6.23
N ALA A 67 -6.26 -12.62 -7.47
CA ALA A 67 -5.60 -13.52 -8.40
C ALA A 67 -4.14 -13.79 -8.01
N THR A 68 -3.48 -12.81 -7.40
CA THR A 68 -2.09 -12.90 -6.94
C THR A 68 -1.96 -13.59 -5.58
N GLY A 69 -3.08 -13.93 -4.92
CA GLY A 69 -3.10 -14.61 -3.63
C GLY A 69 -2.81 -13.69 -2.44
N ILE A 70 -3.09 -12.40 -2.58
CA ILE A 70 -3.00 -11.41 -1.49
C ILE A 70 -4.41 -11.13 -1.00
N HIS A 71 -4.63 -11.21 0.31
CA HIS A 71 -5.92 -11.09 0.96
C HIS A 71 -5.88 -10.02 2.04
N LEU A 72 -6.98 -9.26 2.17
CA LEU A 72 -7.12 -8.19 3.15
C LEU A 72 -8.09 -8.62 4.25
N ILE A 73 -7.72 -8.34 5.50
CA ILE A 73 -8.59 -8.36 6.67
C ILE A 73 -8.54 -6.96 7.28
N LEU A 74 -9.63 -6.21 7.14
CA LEU A 74 -9.72 -4.85 7.68
C LEU A 74 -10.63 -4.85 8.89
N ALA A 75 -10.15 -4.38 10.03
CA ALA A 75 -10.92 -4.22 11.24
C ALA A 75 -10.96 -2.75 11.67
N THR A 76 -12.00 -2.37 12.40
CA THR A 76 -12.09 -1.04 13.04
C THR A 76 -13.05 -1.09 14.22
N GLN A 77 -12.72 -0.34 15.24
CA GLN A 77 -13.60 -0.05 16.40
C GLN A 77 -14.41 1.24 16.19
N ARG A 78 -14.18 1.95 15.05
CA ARG A 78 -14.84 3.22 14.71
C ARG A 78 -15.64 3.10 13.42
N PRO A 79 -16.85 2.50 13.47
CA PRO A 79 -17.68 2.24 12.29
C PRO A 79 -18.38 3.51 11.78
N SER A 80 -17.61 4.48 11.32
CA SER A 80 -18.13 5.71 10.73
C SER A 80 -18.07 5.67 9.19
N VAL A 81 -18.89 6.46 8.53
CA VAL A 81 -18.91 6.55 7.06
C VAL A 81 -17.61 7.08 6.44
N ASN A 82 -16.82 7.82 7.23
CA ASN A 82 -15.52 8.32 6.82
C ASN A 82 -14.42 7.26 6.91
N VAL A 83 -14.64 6.19 7.68
CA VAL A 83 -13.72 5.07 7.85
C VAL A 83 -14.12 3.92 6.91
N VAL A 84 -15.38 3.52 6.95
CA VAL A 84 -15.93 2.46 6.10
C VAL A 84 -16.73 3.09 4.97
N THR A 85 -16.00 3.60 3.99
CA THR A 85 -16.56 4.37 2.88
C THR A 85 -17.37 3.50 1.90
N GLY A 86 -18.15 4.15 1.06
CA GLY A 86 -18.89 3.46 0.00
C GLY A 86 -17.98 2.71 -0.98
N LEU A 87 -16.79 3.27 -1.29
CA LEU A 87 -15.81 2.64 -2.18
C LEU A 87 -15.20 1.39 -1.55
N ILE A 88 -14.83 1.44 -0.27
CA ILE A 88 -14.34 0.26 0.46
C ILE A 88 -15.41 -0.83 0.48
N LYS A 89 -16.68 -0.48 0.82
CA LYS A 89 -17.78 -1.46 0.84
C LYS A 89 -18.08 -2.09 -0.51
N ALA A 90 -17.95 -1.34 -1.60
CA ALA A 90 -18.16 -1.83 -2.96
C ALA A 90 -17.11 -2.89 -3.36
N ASN A 91 -15.88 -2.74 -2.87
CA ASN A 91 -14.77 -3.62 -3.23
C ASN A 91 -14.53 -4.76 -2.22
N ILE A 92 -15.03 -4.63 -0.98
CA ILE A 92 -14.96 -5.65 0.06
C ILE A 92 -16.38 -6.09 0.44
N PRO A 93 -16.94 -7.06 -0.28
CA PRO A 93 -18.34 -7.48 -0.09
C PRO A 93 -18.55 -8.39 1.12
N ALA A 94 -17.51 -9.02 1.63
CA ALA A 94 -17.58 -9.85 2.84
C ALA A 94 -17.40 -8.97 4.07
N ARG A 95 -18.43 -8.88 4.91
CA ARG A 95 -18.43 -7.98 6.07
C ARG A 95 -18.97 -8.71 7.30
N VAL A 96 -18.34 -8.47 8.43
CA VAL A 96 -18.74 -8.98 9.73
C VAL A 96 -18.99 -7.80 10.66
N ALA A 97 -20.13 -7.80 11.32
CA ALA A 97 -20.40 -6.88 12.42
C ALA A 97 -20.56 -7.66 13.72
N PHE A 98 -19.74 -7.35 14.71
CA PHE A 98 -19.96 -7.74 16.09
C PHE A 98 -20.94 -6.75 16.74
N THR A 99 -21.18 -6.88 18.04
CA THR A 99 -22.04 -5.96 18.79
C THR A 99 -21.63 -4.51 18.61
N LEU A 100 -22.56 -3.66 18.22
CA LEU A 100 -22.33 -2.25 17.98
C LEU A 100 -23.24 -1.39 18.88
N PRO A 101 -22.84 -0.15 19.23
CA PRO A 101 -23.62 0.69 20.13
C PRO A 101 -24.90 1.25 19.51
N SER A 102 -24.98 1.36 18.19
CA SER A 102 -26.12 2.00 17.53
C SER A 102 -26.54 1.33 16.22
N GLN A 103 -27.81 1.60 15.80
CA GLN A 103 -28.30 1.20 14.49
C GLN A 103 -27.58 1.91 13.33
N ALA A 104 -27.09 3.14 13.56
CA ALA A 104 -26.32 3.87 12.56
C ALA A 104 -25.01 3.17 12.27
N ASP A 105 -24.32 2.71 13.30
CA ASP A 105 -23.07 1.95 13.16
C ASP A 105 -23.30 0.61 12.45
N SER A 106 -24.40 -0.08 12.79
CA SER A 106 -24.79 -1.31 12.10
C SER A 106 -24.99 -1.08 10.60
N ARG A 107 -25.71 -0.02 10.22
CA ARG A 107 -25.91 0.33 8.82
C ARG A 107 -24.59 0.73 8.12
N THR A 108 -23.67 1.34 8.84
CA THR A 108 -22.36 1.70 8.27
C THR A 108 -21.61 0.44 7.82
N ILE A 109 -21.64 -0.64 8.58
CA ILE A 109 -20.89 -1.87 8.26
C ILE A 109 -21.68 -2.79 7.32
N ILE A 110 -22.92 -3.15 7.68
CA ILE A 110 -23.65 -4.21 6.97
C ILE A 110 -24.86 -3.68 6.17
N ASP A 111 -24.98 -2.36 6.01
CA ASP A 111 -26.07 -1.65 5.32
C ASP A 111 -27.49 -1.89 5.91
N LEU A 112 -27.59 -2.59 7.05
CA LEU A 112 -28.80 -2.92 7.75
C LEU A 112 -28.64 -2.72 9.26
N SER A 113 -29.76 -2.49 9.96
CA SER A 113 -29.80 -2.53 11.42
C SER A 113 -29.78 -3.99 11.93
N GLY A 114 -29.31 -4.20 13.15
CA GLY A 114 -29.33 -5.51 13.79
C GLY A 114 -28.10 -5.84 14.63
N ALA A 115 -26.94 -5.28 14.30
CA ALA A 115 -25.72 -5.52 15.07
C ALA A 115 -25.80 -4.89 16.49
N GLU A 116 -26.62 -3.88 16.68
CA GLU A 116 -26.92 -3.27 18.01
C GLU A 116 -27.70 -4.21 18.94
N LYS A 117 -28.25 -5.31 18.42
CA LYS A 117 -29.03 -6.31 19.16
C LYS A 117 -28.23 -7.57 19.48
N LEU A 118 -26.98 -7.63 19.07
CA LEU A 118 -26.09 -8.76 19.34
C LEU A 118 -25.68 -8.81 20.81
N LEU A 119 -25.45 -10.02 21.30
CA LEU A 119 -25.20 -10.29 22.73
C LEU A 119 -23.73 -10.13 23.14
N GLY A 120 -22.83 -9.89 22.19
CA GLY A 120 -21.38 -9.83 22.44
C GLY A 120 -20.75 -11.23 22.50
N LYS A 121 -19.50 -11.28 22.96
CA LYS A 121 -18.72 -12.53 23.13
C LYS A 121 -18.69 -13.42 21.86
N GLY A 122 -18.52 -12.82 20.70
CA GLY A 122 -18.44 -13.54 19.43
C GLY A 122 -19.77 -13.68 18.68
N ASP A 123 -20.89 -13.18 19.22
CA ASP A 123 -22.15 -13.07 18.49
C ASP A 123 -22.00 -12.04 17.38
N MET A 124 -22.27 -12.40 16.12
CA MET A 124 -21.96 -11.59 14.95
C MET A 124 -22.98 -11.75 13.83
N LEU A 125 -23.02 -10.73 12.96
CA LEU A 125 -23.73 -10.77 11.68
C LEU A 125 -22.71 -10.86 10.53
N LEU A 126 -22.85 -11.84 9.66
CA LEU A 126 -22.04 -12.04 8.45
C LEU A 126 -22.86 -11.68 7.22
N LEU A 127 -22.35 -10.75 6.40
CA LEU A 127 -22.86 -10.41 5.07
C LEU A 127 -21.80 -10.78 4.02
N THR A 128 -22.21 -11.45 2.94
CA THR A 128 -21.32 -11.80 1.83
C THR A 128 -22.09 -11.78 0.51
N SER A 129 -21.38 -11.77 -0.62
CA SER A 129 -22.01 -11.90 -1.94
C SER A 129 -22.88 -13.16 -2.09
N ARG A 130 -22.55 -14.24 -1.38
CA ARG A 130 -23.34 -15.49 -1.36
C ARG A 130 -24.60 -15.36 -0.52
N TYR A 131 -24.56 -14.55 0.53
CA TYR A 131 -25.64 -14.32 1.47
C TYR A 131 -25.98 -12.83 1.50
N PRO A 132 -26.90 -12.35 0.64
CA PRO A 132 -27.25 -10.95 0.53
C PRO A 132 -28.05 -10.43 1.73
N LYS A 133 -28.59 -11.32 2.57
CA LYS A 133 -29.13 -11.01 3.89
C LYS A 133 -28.15 -11.47 4.96
N PRO A 134 -27.87 -10.64 5.98
CA PRO A 134 -26.96 -11.02 7.05
C PRO A 134 -27.37 -12.34 7.74
N ILE A 135 -26.41 -13.20 7.97
CA ILE A 135 -26.58 -14.42 8.74
C ILE A 135 -26.00 -14.18 10.13
N ARG A 136 -26.78 -14.51 11.17
CA ARG A 136 -26.29 -14.46 12.55
C ARG A 136 -25.48 -15.72 12.84
N LEU A 137 -24.28 -15.53 13.34
CA LEU A 137 -23.34 -16.58 13.70
C LEU A 137 -22.83 -16.35 15.11
N GLN A 138 -22.44 -17.44 15.76
CA GLN A 138 -21.76 -17.42 17.06
C GLN A 138 -20.32 -17.86 16.87
N GLY A 139 -19.38 -16.93 17.03
CA GLY A 139 -17.96 -17.22 17.14
C GLY A 139 -17.61 -17.75 18.54
N PRO A 140 -16.55 -18.55 18.67
CA PRO A 140 -16.04 -18.93 19.99
C PRO A 140 -15.47 -17.70 20.69
N TRP A 141 -15.69 -17.63 22.00
CA TRP A 141 -14.97 -16.69 22.85
C TRP A 141 -13.64 -17.31 23.27
N ILE A 142 -12.55 -16.62 22.94
CA ILE A 142 -11.19 -17.06 23.28
C ILE A 142 -10.60 -16.04 24.24
N ASP A 143 -10.21 -16.47 25.43
CA ASP A 143 -9.51 -15.63 26.39
C ASP A 143 -8.02 -15.44 26.00
N GLU A 144 -7.40 -14.42 26.54
CA GLU A 144 -6.02 -14.06 26.26
C GLU A 144 -5.02 -15.20 26.57
N SER A 145 -5.26 -15.93 27.65
CA SER A 145 -4.40 -17.04 28.07
C SER A 145 -4.36 -18.16 27.03
N ARG A 146 -5.49 -18.43 26.39
CA ARG A 146 -5.59 -19.42 25.29
C ARG A 146 -4.93 -18.92 24.01
N ILE A 147 -5.00 -17.62 23.72
CA ILE A 147 -4.29 -17.02 22.59
C ILE A 147 -2.78 -17.19 22.78
N VAL A 148 -2.26 -16.85 23.96
CA VAL A 148 -0.84 -17.03 24.30
C VAL A 148 -0.42 -18.49 24.18
N ALA A 149 -1.20 -19.42 24.76
CA ALA A 149 -0.90 -20.85 24.67
C ALA A 149 -0.92 -21.37 23.22
N PHE A 150 -1.83 -20.87 22.40
CA PHE A 150 -1.91 -21.22 20.99
C PHE A 150 -0.66 -20.72 20.22
N ILE A 151 -0.26 -19.45 20.43
CA ILE A 151 0.94 -18.88 19.80
C ILE A 151 2.19 -19.69 20.21
N GLN A 152 2.37 -20.00 21.50
CA GLN A 152 3.47 -20.84 21.97
C GLN A 152 3.47 -22.23 21.34
N HIS A 153 2.28 -22.81 21.13
CA HIS A 153 2.16 -24.09 20.44
C HIS A 153 2.60 -23.99 18.96
N VAL A 154 2.15 -22.95 18.26
CA VAL A 154 2.53 -22.70 16.85
C VAL A 154 4.03 -22.53 16.73
N VAL A 155 4.64 -21.69 17.55
CA VAL A 155 6.10 -21.47 17.58
C VAL A 155 6.85 -22.77 17.84
N ARG A 156 6.39 -23.60 18.78
CA ARG A 156 7.02 -24.90 19.08
C ARG A 156 6.96 -25.86 17.89
N VAL A 157 5.85 -25.86 17.12
CA VAL A 157 5.65 -26.80 16.00
C VAL A 157 6.34 -26.33 14.73
N PHE A 158 6.29 -25.04 14.43
CA PHE A 158 6.76 -24.47 13.16
C PHE A 158 8.06 -23.66 13.27
N GLY A 159 8.57 -23.44 14.49
CA GLY A 159 9.72 -22.58 14.75
C GLY A 159 9.36 -21.12 14.93
N GLU A 160 10.35 -20.30 15.24
CA GLU A 160 10.20 -18.85 15.34
C GLU A 160 9.84 -18.22 13.99
N PRO A 161 9.02 -17.17 13.98
CA PRO A 161 8.65 -16.49 12.74
C PRO A 161 9.90 -15.83 12.12
N GLN A 162 10.02 -15.97 10.80
CA GLN A 162 11.02 -15.21 10.04
C GLN A 162 10.43 -13.85 9.71
N HIS A 163 10.92 -12.82 10.39
CA HIS A 163 10.53 -11.44 10.10
C HIS A 163 11.31 -10.94 8.88
N ILE A 164 10.58 -10.36 7.93
CA ILE A 164 11.17 -9.59 6.83
C ILE A 164 11.12 -8.14 7.29
N ASP A 165 12.28 -7.49 7.32
CA ASP A 165 12.35 -6.07 7.58
C ASP A 165 11.85 -5.32 6.34
N ILE A 166 10.64 -4.77 6.44
CA ILE A 166 9.98 -4.05 5.35
C ILE A 166 10.60 -2.65 5.17
N ASP A 167 11.20 -2.12 6.23
CA ASP A 167 11.82 -0.80 6.21
C ASP A 167 13.27 -0.84 5.67
N SER A 168 13.93 -2.01 5.68
CA SER A 168 15.27 -2.21 5.12
C SER A 168 15.30 -2.50 3.62
N GLU A 169 14.18 -2.90 3.04
CA GLU A 169 14.06 -2.83 1.58
C GLU A 169 13.87 -1.36 1.22
N ASP A 170 14.92 -0.77 0.66
CA ASP A 170 14.93 0.56 0.05
C ASP A 170 13.52 1.03 -0.28
N THR A 171 13.00 1.89 0.57
CA THR A 171 11.72 2.54 0.33
C THR A 171 11.82 3.31 -0.97
N GLY A 172 11.48 2.60 -2.05
CA GLY A 172 11.05 3.24 -3.28
C GLY A 172 12.02 4.09 -4.05
N SER A 173 13.32 4.02 -3.76
CA SER A 173 14.28 4.86 -4.48
C SER A 173 14.53 4.34 -5.91
N TRP A 174 14.82 3.06 -6.11
CA TRP A 174 15.32 2.62 -7.42
C TRP A 174 14.26 2.43 -8.50
N GLY A 175 13.05 1.98 -8.18
CA GLY A 175 11.97 1.83 -9.19
C GLY A 175 11.34 3.17 -9.58
N GLU A 176 11.18 4.10 -8.64
CA GLU A 176 10.75 5.48 -8.94
C GLU A 176 11.89 6.32 -9.50
N ILE A 177 13.13 6.11 -9.06
CA ILE A 177 14.32 6.72 -9.66
C ILE A 177 14.46 6.23 -11.09
N ALA A 178 14.37 4.93 -11.39
CA ALA A 178 14.46 4.41 -12.75
C ALA A 178 13.35 4.98 -13.64
N ALA A 179 12.11 5.01 -13.20
CA ALA A 179 10.99 5.60 -13.95
C ALA A 179 11.10 7.13 -14.08
N ASN A 180 11.72 7.80 -13.11
CA ASN A 180 11.93 9.25 -13.16
C ASN A 180 13.24 9.63 -13.87
N LEU A 181 14.23 8.73 -13.93
CA LEU A 181 15.42 8.86 -14.78
C LEU A 181 15.06 8.78 -16.26
N GLU A 182 13.99 8.05 -16.60
CA GLU A 182 13.46 7.99 -17.97
C GLU A 182 12.63 9.25 -18.34
N ASP A 183 12.40 10.21 -17.40
CA ASP A 183 11.71 11.45 -17.75
C ASP A 183 12.61 12.31 -18.66
N PRO A 184 12.21 12.52 -19.92
CA PRO A 184 13.03 13.22 -20.92
C PRO A 184 13.33 14.69 -20.55
N LEU A 185 12.67 15.22 -19.51
CA LEU A 185 12.90 16.58 -19.02
C LEU A 185 13.86 16.64 -17.83
N LEU A 186 14.42 15.52 -17.37
CA LEU A 186 15.29 15.51 -16.19
C LEU A 186 16.61 16.30 -16.45
N GLU A 187 17.27 16.07 -17.58
CA GLU A 187 18.48 16.80 -17.94
C GLU A 187 18.23 18.31 -18.09
N GLU A 188 17.13 18.68 -18.75
CA GLU A 188 16.75 20.09 -18.90
C GLU A 188 16.40 20.73 -17.55
N ALA A 189 15.73 19.98 -16.66
CA ALA A 189 15.41 20.43 -15.31
C ALA A 189 16.67 20.65 -14.47
N VAL A 190 17.66 19.76 -14.53
CA VAL A 190 18.97 19.92 -13.85
C VAL A 190 19.68 21.18 -14.37
N SER A 191 19.76 21.36 -15.69
CA SER A 191 20.36 22.53 -16.29
C SER A 191 19.72 23.87 -15.83
N ILE A 192 18.37 23.90 -15.78
CA ILE A 192 17.61 25.06 -15.30
C ILE A 192 17.95 25.40 -13.84
N ILE A 193 18.04 24.38 -12.97
CA ILE A 193 18.33 24.56 -11.54
C ILE A 193 19.75 25.09 -11.35
N LEU A 194 20.73 24.52 -12.03
CA LEU A 194 22.13 24.96 -11.97
C LEU A 194 22.30 26.39 -12.49
N GLN A 195 21.72 26.72 -13.63
CA GLN A 195 21.78 28.05 -14.21
C GLN A 195 21.09 29.12 -13.35
N THR A 196 19.99 28.79 -12.71
CA THR A 196 19.19 29.75 -11.95
C THR A 196 19.57 29.83 -10.47
N GLY A 197 20.31 28.86 -9.96
CA GLY A 197 20.64 28.75 -8.54
C GLY A 197 19.44 28.49 -7.62
N ILE A 198 18.28 28.05 -8.17
CA ILE A 198 17.04 27.91 -7.41
C ILE A 198 16.44 26.53 -7.68
N ALA A 199 16.58 25.60 -6.73
CA ALA A 199 16.00 24.28 -6.78
C ALA A 199 14.59 24.30 -6.16
N SER A 200 13.57 24.58 -6.99
CA SER A 200 12.17 24.54 -6.55
C SER A 200 11.21 24.04 -7.63
N ALA A 201 10.23 23.23 -7.22
CA ALA A 201 9.18 22.71 -8.10
C ALA A 201 8.38 23.81 -8.81
N SER A 202 8.08 24.91 -8.12
CA SER A 202 7.37 26.07 -8.69
C SER A 202 8.18 26.77 -9.78
N ARG A 203 9.50 26.74 -9.71
CA ARG A 203 10.39 27.29 -10.74
C ARG A 203 10.36 26.40 -11.98
N LEU A 204 10.58 25.11 -11.82
CA LEU A 204 10.54 24.13 -12.91
C LEU A 204 9.18 24.10 -13.60
N GLN A 205 8.08 24.12 -12.84
CA GLN A 205 6.73 24.22 -13.39
C GLN A 205 6.58 25.35 -14.40
N ARG A 206 7.09 26.52 -14.07
CA ARG A 206 6.99 27.74 -14.92
C ARG A 206 7.94 27.67 -16.12
N GLN A 207 9.15 27.21 -15.93
CA GLN A 207 10.18 27.16 -16.98
C GLN A 207 9.86 26.07 -18.02
N LEU A 208 9.54 24.86 -17.56
CA LEU A 208 9.25 23.70 -18.40
C LEU A 208 7.79 23.62 -18.86
N LYS A 209 6.90 24.51 -18.36
CA LYS A 209 5.46 24.54 -18.63
C LYS A 209 4.77 23.19 -18.34
N ILE A 210 5.14 22.53 -17.27
CA ILE A 210 4.63 21.24 -16.82
C ILE A 210 3.73 21.39 -15.57
N GLY A 211 3.01 20.32 -15.21
CA GLY A 211 2.22 20.30 -13.97
C GLY A 211 3.08 20.29 -12.71
N PHE A 212 2.58 20.88 -11.60
CA PHE A 212 3.32 20.97 -10.33
C PHE A 212 3.80 19.60 -9.83
N THR A 213 2.96 18.55 -9.93
CA THR A 213 3.31 17.19 -9.50
C THR A 213 4.50 16.60 -10.26
N ARG A 214 4.61 16.88 -11.58
CA ARG A 214 5.76 16.44 -12.38
C ARG A 214 7.01 17.24 -12.02
N ALA A 215 6.89 18.55 -11.84
CA ALA A 215 7.97 19.40 -11.41
C ALA A 215 8.51 19.02 -10.02
N ALA A 216 7.63 18.69 -9.08
CA ALA A 216 8.02 18.22 -7.75
C ALA A 216 8.79 16.89 -7.84
N ARG A 217 8.31 15.93 -8.62
CA ARG A 217 9.02 14.66 -8.84
C ARG A 217 10.42 14.84 -9.43
N LEU A 218 10.60 15.75 -10.39
CA LEU A 218 11.93 16.05 -10.93
C LEU A 218 12.89 16.58 -9.86
N VAL A 219 12.43 17.45 -8.97
CA VAL A 219 13.24 17.96 -7.86
C VAL A 219 13.53 16.86 -6.83
N ASP A 220 12.56 16.00 -6.54
CA ASP A 220 12.72 14.85 -5.64
C ASP A 220 13.72 13.83 -6.20
N THR A 221 13.72 13.59 -7.50
CA THR A 221 14.72 12.75 -8.19
C THR A 221 16.12 13.34 -8.05
N MET A 222 16.27 14.65 -8.19
CA MET A 222 17.57 15.33 -7.99
C MET A 222 18.06 15.23 -6.55
N GLU A 223 17.17 15.25 -5.54
CA GLU A 223 17.53 15.00 -4.14
C GLU A 223 18.03 13.59 -3.96
N GLN A 224 17.34 12.60 -4.52
CA GLN A 224 17.72 11.18 -4.46
C GLN A 224 19.06 10.91 -5.14
N LEU A 225 19.38 11.66 -6.20
CA LEU A 225 20.68 11.63 -6.88
C LEU A 225 21.77 12.42 -6.13
N GLY A 226 21.44 13.09 -5.01
CA GLY A 226 22.37 13.89 -4.24
C GLY A 226 22.77 15.21 -4.90
N MET A 227 22.01 15.70 -5.88
CA MET A 227 22.27 16.98 -6.57
C MET A 227 21.74 18.16 -5.78
N VAL A 228 20.66 17.97 -5.04
CA VAL A 228 20.05 19.00 -4.18
C VAL A 228 19.81 18.43 -2.79
N GLY A 229 19.80 19.31 -1.79
CA GLY A 229 19.53 18.97 -0.39
C GLY A 229 18.05 18.72 -0.09
N PRO A 230 17.74 18.26 1.13
CA PRO A 230 16.37 17.98 1.56
C PRO A 230 15.53 19.24 1.62
N GLN A 231 14.22 19.08 1.52
CA GLN A 231 13.29 20.21 1.59
C GLN A 231 13.17 20.74 3.01
N GLU A 232 13.56 22.00 3.22
CA GLU A 232 13.40 22.73 4.47
C GLU A 232 12.23 23.73 4.37
N ALA A 233 11.09 23.36 4.91
CA ALA A 233 9.86 24.18 4.91
C ALA A 233 9.48 24.67 3.49
N SER A 234 9.27 25.99 3.32
CA SER A 234 8.88 26.59 2.03
C SER A 234 10.06 27.19 1.25
N ARG A 235 11.30 26.93 1.64
CA ARG A 235 12.48 27.47 0.96
C ARG A 235 12.87 26.60 -0.23
N PRO A 236 13.50 27.20 -1.28
CA PRO A 236 14.15 26.39 -2.32
C PRO A 236 15.23 25.49 -1.69
N ARG A 237 15.40 24.28 -2.23
CA ARG A 237 16.42 23.35 -1.75
C ARG A 237 17.83 23.87 -2.06
N GLU A 238 18.79 23.51 -1.23
CA GLU A 238 20.19 23.83 -1.45
C GLU A 238 20.73 23.01 -2.63
N ILE A 239 21.56 23.61 -3.48
CA ILE A 239 22.23 22.93 -4.60
C ILE A 239 23.57 22.41 -4.08
N LEU A 240 23.81 21.11 -4.18
CA LEU A 240 24.97 20.43 -3.61
C LEU A 240 26.07 20.12 -4.63
N VAL A 241 25.83 20.36 -5.92
CA VAL A 241 26.73 19.99 -7.01
C VAL A 241 26.89 21.15 -8.00
N ASP A 242 28.01 21.16 -8.70
CA ASP A 242 28.27 21.99 -9.87
C ASP A 242 27.89 21.29 -11.18
N ASP A 243 28.06 22.01 -12.32
CA ASP A 243 27.69 21.48 -13.64
C ASP A 243 28.45 20.21 -13.99
N ASP A 244 29.77 20.13 -13.74
CA ASP A 244 30.61 18.98 -14.09
C ASP A 244 30.19 17.74 -13.27
N ARG A 245 29.91 17.92 -11.99
CA ARG A 245 29.48 16.85 -11.10
C ARG A 245 28.07 16.35 -11.39
N ALA A 246 27.17 17.25 -11.77
CA ALA A 246 25.82 16.90 -12.17
C ALA A 246 25.79 16.05 -13.46
N GLU A 247 26.61 16.40 -14.46
CA GLU A 247 26.75 15.58 -15.67
C GLU A 247 27.32 14.20 -15.37
N GLU A 248 28.29 14.09 -14.47
CA GLU A 248 28.87 12.79 -14.06
C GLU A 248 27.82 11.92 -13.38
N ILE A 249 27.02 12.48 -12.47
CA ILE A 249 25.94 11.77 -11.77
C ILE A 249 24.88 11.29 -12.76
N LEU A 250 24.42 12.15 -13.69
CA LEU A 250 23.46 11.75 -14.72
C LEU A 250 24.02 10.61 -15.59
N ARG A 251 25.27 10.72 -16.04
CA ARG A 251 25.91 9.69 -16.85
C ARG A 251 26.03 8.35 -16.11
N GLN A 252 26.35 8.37 -14.83
CA GLN A 252 26.39 7.16 -13.99
C GLN A 252 24.99 6.57 -13.78
N ALA A 253 23.98 7.41 -13.56
CA ALA A 253 22.60 7.00 -13.35
C ALA A 253 21.98 6.35 -14.61
N PHE A 254 22.26 6.90 -15.79
CA PHE A 254 21.79 6.35 -17.08
C PHE A 254 22.55 5.09 -17.53
N ASN A 255 23.83 4.92 -17.16
CA ASN A 255 24.66 3.78 -17.56
C ASN A 255 24.66 2.63 -16.53
N GLY A 256 24.14 2.83 -15.33
CA GLY A 256 24.08 1.83 -14.26
C GLY A 256 22.88 0.88 -14.35
N GLY A 257 22.03 0.99 -15.38
CA GLY A 257 20.82 0.18 -15.60
C GLY A 257 20.96 -0.89 -16.69
N ALA A 258 22.17 -1.30 -17.05
CA ALA A 258 22.42 -2.38 -18.04
C ALA A 258 22.95 -3.65 -17.36
#